data_262e73e93d838c0cc36a460de465395c
#
_entry.id   262e73e93d838c0cc36a460de465395c
#
_cell.length_a   1.000
_cell.length_b   1.000
_cell.length_c   1.000
_cell.angle_alpha   90.00
_cell.angle_beta   90.00
_cell.angle_gamma   90.00
#
_symmetry.space_group_name_H-M   'P 1'
#
loop_
_entity.id
_entity.type
_entity.pdbx_description
1 polymer ?
#
loop_
_entity_poly.entity_id
_entity_poly.type
_entity_poly.pdbx_seq_one_letter_code
_entity_poly.pdbx_strand_id
1 'polypeptide(L)'
;MSDDRTIYTVLDETGTKTTITLDKWVADILQGHLTDVHDWVQETYDKVATKRPHLGRRQKGDLVRAISIREALSTPAGLALTKDF
;
A
#
# COMPACT_ATOMS: atom_id res chain seq x y z
N MET A 1 10.67 21.24 0.41
CA MET A 1 9.95 20.40 1.35
C MET A 1 9.91 18.98 0.79
N SER A 2 10.41 18.01 1.53
CA SER A 2 10.40 16.64 1.05
C SER A 2 8.99 16.04 1.14
N ASP A 3 8.62 15.31 0.12
CA ASP A 3 7.38 14.56 0.11
C ASP A 3 7.64 13.17 0.72
N ASP A 4 7.10 12.93 1.90
CA ASP A 4 7.28 11.67 2.62
C ASP A 4 6.31 10.58 2.15
N ARG A 5 5.68 10.79 1.01
CA ARG A 5 4.67 9.87 0.48
C ARG A 5 4.98 9.50 -0.96
N THR A 6 4.58 8.29 -1.33
CA THR A 6 4.66 7.80 -2.70
C THR A 6 3.25 7.50 -3.18
N ILE A 7 2.91 7.96 -4.38
CA ILE A 7 1.57 7.83 -4.93
C ILE A 7 1.58 6.78 -6.03
N TYR A 8 0.63 5.84 -5.95
CA TYR A 8 0.41 4.82 -6.97
C TYR A 8 -0.97 5.02 -7.57
N THR A 9 -1.07 4.95 -8.89
CA THR A 9 -2.35 5.01 -9.58
C THR A 9 -2.82 3.59 -9.85
N VAL A 10 -4.02 3.27 -9.41
CA VAL A 10 -4.64 1.96 -9.61
C VAL A 10 -6.02 2.15 -10.23
N LEU A 11 -6.59 1.06 -10.73
CA LEU A 11 -7.96 1.06 -11.24
C LEU A 11 -8.88 0.50 -10.16
N ASP A 12 -9.99 1.19 -9.94
CA ASP A 12 -11.00 0.70 -9.02
C ASP A 12 -11.89 -0.35 -9.71
N GLU A 13 -12.91 -0.86 -9.00
CA GLU A 13 -13.80 -1.91 -9.50
C GLU A 13 -14.63 -1.48 -10.71
N THR A 14 -14.70 -0.18 -11.00
CA THR A 14 -15.40 0.35 -12.18
C THR A 14 -14.46 0.65 -13.34
N GLY A 15 -13.16 0.40 -13.16
CA GLY A 15 -12.15 0.74 -14.15
C GLY A 15 -11.72 2.19 -14.12
N THR A 16 -12.14 2.95 -13.12
CA THR A 16 -11.77 4.36 -12.96
C THR A 16 -10.45 4.46 -12.20
N LYS A 17 -9.59 5.37 -12.63
CA LYS A 17 -8.31 5.59 -11.95
C LYS A 17 -8.53 6.20 -10.57
N THR A 18 -7.82 5.67 -9.59
CA THR A 18 -7.77 6.22 -8.25
C THR A 18 -6.33 6.17 -7.75
N THR A 19 -6.00 7.03 -6.80
CA THR A 19 -4.65 7.08 -6.26
C THR A 19 -4.59 6.45 -4.87
N ILE A 20 -3.51 5.71 -4.64
CA ILE A 20 -3.20 5.12 -3.33
C ILE A 20 -1.91 5.74 -2.85
N THR A 21 -1.92 6.30 -1.66
CA THR A 21 -0.75 6.94 -1.07
C THR A 21 -0.14 6.02 -0.03
N LEU A 22 1.14 5.71 -0.19
CA LEU A 22 1.93 4.97 0.79
C LEU A 22 2.96 5.90 1.42
N ASP A 23 3.30 5.65 2.68
CA ASP A 23 4.41 6.34 3.31
C ASP A 23 5.70 5.97 2.55
N LYS A 24 6.59 6.95 2.38
CA LYS A 24 7.81 6.73 1.59
C LYS A 24 8.64 5.58 2.13
N TRP A 25 8.79 5.49 3.47
CA TRP A 25 9.58 4.41 4.07
C TRP A 25 8.99 3.03 3.79
N VAL A 26 7.64 2.95 3.73
CA VAL A 26 6.95 1.72 3.39
C VAL A 26 7.22 1.35 1.93
N ALA A 27 7.06 2.32 1.03
CA ALA A 27 7.32 2.09 -0.40
C ALA A 27 8.77 1.67 -0.64
N ASP A 28 9.72 2.28 0.05
CA ASP A 28 11.13 1.94 -0.09
C ASP A 28 11.40 0.49 0.35
N ILE A 29 10.83 0.07 1.47
CA ILE A 29 10.96 -1.32 1.94
C ILE A 29 10.32 -2.29 0.94
N LEU A 30 9.12 -1.98 0.47
CA LEU A 30 8.41 -2.86 -0.46
C LEU A 30 9.15 -2.97 -1.80
N GLN A 31 9.77 -1.88 -2.28
CA GLN A 31 10.56 -1.91 -3.50
C GLN A 31 11.75 -2.87 -3.40
N GLY A 32 12.33 -3.01 -2.22
CA GLY A 32 13.41 -3.96 -1.99
C GLY A 32 12.95 -5.39 -1.76
N HIS A 33 11.66 -5.59 -1.49
CA HIS A 33 11.09 -6.88 -1.12
C HIS A 33 10.24 -7.50 -2.25
N LEU A 34 9.53 -6.68 -3.00
CA LEU A 34 8.61 -7.11 -4.04
C LEU A 34 9.20 -6.85 -5.43
N THR A 35 8.81 -7.68 -6.40
CA THR A 35 9.22 -7.49 -7.79
C THR A 35 8.60 -6.24 -8.38
N ASP A 36 7.31 -6.00 -8.09
CA ASP A 36 6.57 -4.87 -8.64
C ASP A 36 5.60 -4.35 -7.58
N VAL A 37 5.94 -3.20 -6.98
CA VAL A 37 5.10 -2.61 -5.92
C VAL A 37 3.77 -2.15 -6.49
N HIS A 38 3.76 -1.57 -7.69
CA HIS A 38 2.51 -1.10 -8.30
C HIS A 38 1.52 -2.25 -8.48
N ASP A 39 1.98 -3.39 -8.99
CA ASP A 39 1.14 -4.57 -9.13
C ASP A 39 0.61 -5.05 -7.79
N TRP A 40 1.47 -5.06 -6.77
CA TRP A 40 1.07 -5.45 -5.42
C TRP A 40 -0.01 -4.52 -4.86
N VAL A 41 0.14 -3.20 -5.08
CA VAL A 41 -0.84 -2.21 -4.63
C VAL A 41 -2.17 -2.43 -5.35
N GLN A 42 -2.13 -2.66 -6.66
CA GLN A 42 -3.35 -2.95 -7.44
C GLN A 42 -4.04 -4.21 -6.94
N GLU A 43 -3.31 -5.29 -6.74
CA GLU A 43 -3.87 -6.54 -6.24
C GLU A 43 -4.45 -6.38 -4.84
N THR A 44 -3.79 -5.62 -3.98
CA THR A 44 -4.25 -5.35 -2.63
C THR A 44 -5.54 -4.55 -2.65
N TYR A 45 -5.61 -3.53 -3.52
CA TYR A 45 -6.84 -2.76 -3.69
C TYR A 45 -8.00 -3.66 -4.16
N ASP A 46 -7.74 -4.53 -5.12
CA ASP A 46 -8.75 -5.45 -5.63
C ASP A 46 -9.28 -6.38 -4.54
N LYS A 47 -8.39 -6.88 -3.68
CA LYS A 47 -8.79 -7.71 -2.54
C LYS A 47 -9.66 -6.95 -1.55
N VAL A 48 -9.28 -5.71 -1.25
CA VAL A 48 -10.05 -4.85 -0.35
C VAL A 48 -11.43 -4.59 -0.94
N ALA A 49 -11.50 -4.24 -2.22
CA ALA A 49 -12.77 -3.99 -2.89
C ALA A 49 -13.67 -5.22 -2.88
N THR A 50 -13.10 -6.40 -3.05
CA THR A 50 -13.85 -7.66 -3.04
C THR A 50 -14.37 -8.00 -1.65
N LYS A 51 -13.54 -7.81 -0.61
CA LYS A 51 -13.88 -8.20 0.76
C LYS A 51 -14.69 -7.14 1.49
N ARG A 52 -14.57 -5.88 1.08
CA ARG A 52 -15.24 -4.75 1.73
C ARG A 52 -15.88 -3.83 0.68
N PRO A 53 -16.83 -4.35 -0.12
CA PRO A 53 -17.40 -3.57 -1.24
C PRO A 53 -18.20 -2.35 -0.78
N HIS A 54 -18.64 -2.33 0.47
CA HIS A 54 -19.42 -1.22 1.03
C HIS A 54 -18.58 -0.02 1.42
N LEU A 55 -17.25 -0.17 1.48
CA LEU A 55 -16.39 0.96 1.81
C LEU A 55 -16.30 1.94 0.65
N GLY A 56 -16.19 3.23 0.97
CA GLY A 56 -15.94 4.26 -0.02
C GLY A 56 -14.51 4.15 -0.58
N ARG A 57 -14.27 4.83 -1.70
CA ARG A 57 -12.96 4.81 -2.36
C ARG A 57 -11.84 5.22 -1.42
N ARG A 58 -12.04 6.31 -0.66
CA ARG A 58 -11.06 6.80 0.29
C ARG A 58 -10.77 5.77 1.39
N GLN A 59 -11.82 5.16 1.92
CA GLN A 59 -11.67 4.14 2.97
C GLN A 59 -10.93 2.92 2.47
N LYS A 60 -11.17 2.51 1.23
CA LYS A 60 -10.43 1.40 0.60
C LYS A 60 -8.96 1.76 0.47
N GLY A 61 -8.65 2.99 0.05
CA GLY A 61 -7.28 3.47 -0.03
C GLY A 61 -6.58 3.49 1.32
N ASP A 62 -7.27 3.94 2.36
CA ASP A 62 -6.72 3.96 3.72
C ASP A 62 -6.43 2.54 4.20
N LEU A 63 -7.29 1.58 3.86
CA LEU A 63 -7.08 0.19 4.24
C LEU A 63 -5.88 -0.41 3.49
N VAL A 64 -5.73 -0.11 2.21
CA VAL A 64 -4.53 -0.53 1.45
C VAL A 64 -3.27 0.02 2.10
N ARG A 65 -3.29 1.28 2.51
CA ARG A 65 -2.15 1.88 3.20
C ARG A 65 -1.83 1.13 4.50
N ALA A 66 -2.83 0.82 5.31
CA ALA A 66 -2.64 0.06 6.55
C ALA A 66 -2.04 -1.33 6.26
N ILE A 67 -2.54 -2.01 5.24
CA ILE A 67 -2.03 -3.31 4.83
C ILE A 67 -0.57 -3.20 4.38
N SER A 68 -0.22 -2.13 3.67
CA SER A 68 1.16 -1.92 3.21
C SER A 68 2.13 -1.73 4.37
N ILE A 69 1.71 -1.04 5.42
CA ILE A 69 2.53 -0.87 6.61
C ILE A 69 2.78 -2.23 7.27
N ARG A 70 1.73 -3.03 7.42
CA ARG A 70 1.84 -4.38 7.99
C ARG A 70 2.78 -5.25 7.15
N GLU A 71 2.65 -5.19 5.83
CA GLU A 71 3.51 -5.95 4.93
C GLU A 71 4.97 -5.53 5.07
N ALA A 72 5.23 -4.22 5.06
CA ALA A 72 6.59 -3.70 5.19
C ALA A 72 7.22 -4.12 6.53
N LEU A 73 6.47 -4.05 7.62
CA LEU A 73 6.98 -4.40 8.95
C LEU A 73 7.25 -5.90 9.11
N SER A 74 6.66 -6.74 8.28
CA SER A 74 6.89 -8.19 8.31
C SER A 74 8.11 -8.62 7.48
N THR A 75 8.71 -7.71 6.72
CA THR A 75 9.94 -8.00 5.96
C THR A 75 11.16 -7.94 6.87
N PRO A 76 12.31 -8.54 6.46
CA PRO A 76 13.54 -8.41 7.23
C PRO A 76 13.95 -6.95 7.48
N ALA A 77 13.79 -6.08 6.48
CA ALA A 77 14.09 -4.66 6.63
C ALA A 77 13.19 -3.98 7.64
N GLY A 78 11.88 -4.30 7.60
CA GLY A 78 10.92 -3.77 8.57
C GLY A 78 11.17 -4.27 9.97
N LEU A 79 11.49 -5.56 10.12
CA LEU A 79 11.83 -6.14 11.42
C LEU A 79 13.10 -5.49 12.00
N ALA A 80 14.08 -5.20 11.15
CA ALA A 80 15.30 -4.50 11.60
C ALA A 80 15.00 -3.10 12.10
N LEU A 81 14.06 -2.39 11.45
CA LEU A 81 13.65 -1.05 11.83
C LEU A 81 13.02 -1.00 13.23
N THR A 82 12.23 -2.02 13.56
CA THR A 82 11.45 -2.04 14.82
C THR A 82 12.09 -2.89 15.91
N LYS A 83 13.26 -3.42 15.65
CA LYS A 83 13.92 -4.41 16.49
C LYS A 83 14.10 -3.97 17.95
N ASP A 84 14.37 -2.69 18.18
CA ASP A 84 14.66 -2.15 19.49
C ASP A 84 13.43 -1.54 20.17
N PHE A 85 12.28 -1.73 19.58
CA PHE A 85 11.02 -1.21 20.10
C PHE A 85 10.07 -2.34 20.46
#